data_ee56c095abdbae8da2de0417de4b5bfe
#
_entry.id   ee56c095abdbae8da2de0417de4b5bfe
#
_cell.length_a   1.000
_cell.length_b   1.000
_cell.length_c   1.000
_cell.angle_alpha   90.00
_cell.angle_beta   90.00
_cell.angle_gamma   90.00
#
_symmetry.space_group_name_H-M   'P 1'
#
loop_
_entity.id
_entity.type
_entity.pdbx_description
1 polymer ?
#
loop_
_entity_poly.entity_id
_entity_poly.type
_entity_poly.pdbx_seq_one_letter_code
_entity_poly.pdbx_strand_id
1 'polypeptide(L)'
;AELVLDTPLWLADNDRLVLRDISARVTLAGARVVTLNPPRRGKRKAEYLQWLHALAAAADDAQALETHLQRDAVRLDEFAWARQLNENGLAALTRNAGYLQAGYNLLSPALAARWQTKLLDALARYHDQHRDEPGPGRERLRRIALPMEDEALVLLLIEQMRASGTI
;
A
#
# COMPACT_ATOMS: atom_id res chain seq x y z
N ALA A 1 14.59 -13.34 3.06
CA ALA A 1 15.75 -12.54 3.51
C ALA A 1 15.60 -11.11 3.03
N GLU A 2 16.23 -10.16 3.70
CA GLU A 2 16.41 -8.78 3.25
C GLU A 2 17.88 -8.60 2.91
N LEU A 3 18.13 -7.97 1.77
CA LEU A 3 19.47 -7.60 1.34
C LEU A 3 19.61 -6.09 1.45
N VAL A 4 20.69 -5.64 2.09
CA VAL A 4 21.12 -4.25 2.11
C VAL A 4 22.31 -4.14 1.20
N LEU A 5 22.24 -3.28 0.21
CA LEU A 5 23.29 -3.14 -0.82
C LEU A 5 24.19 -1.95 -0.46
N ASP A 6 25.49 -2.11 -0.59
CA ASP A 6 26.47 -1.04 -0.39
C ASP A 6 26.43 0.01 -1.51
N THR A 7 26.04 -0.41 -2.71
CA THR A 7 25.86 0.47 -3.87
C THR A 7 24.47 0.31 -4.45
N PRO A 8 23.85 1.40 -4.95
CA PRO A 8 22.56 1.32 -5.61
C PRO A 8 22.62 0.40 -6.84
N LEU A 9 21.61 -0.47 -6.96
CA LEU A 9 21.37 -1.29 -8.14
C LEU A 9 19.98 -1.00 -8.70
N TRP A 10 19.86 -1.03 -10.02
CA TRP A 10 18.58 -1.05 -10.70
C TRP A 10 18.00 -2.46 -10.62
N LEU A 11 16.96 -2.64 -9.86
CA LEU A 11 16.29 -3.93 -9.68
C LEU A 11 14.78 -3.76 -9.91
N ALA A 12 14.17 -4.79 -10.46
CA ALA A 12 12.73 -4.92 -10.59
C ALA A 12 12.22 -6.09 -9.75
N ASP A 13 10.92 -6.14 -9.48
CA ASP A 13 10.28 -7.30 -8.89
C ASP A 13 10.47 -8.51 -9.83
N ASN A 14 10.70 -9.67 -9.25
CA ASN A 14 11.04 -10.93 -9.92
C ASN A 14 12.46 -11.03 -10.52
N ASP A 15 13.29 -10.01 -10.42
CA ASP A 15 14.70 -10.13 -10.81
C ASP A 15 15.36 -11.27 -10.05
N ARG A 16 16.23 -12.00 -10.78
CA ARG A 16 16.98 -13.11 -10.23
C ARG A 16 18.38 -12.68 -9.85
N LEU A 17 18.79 -13.05 -8.65
CA LEU A 17 20.07 -12.73 -8.08
C LEU A 17 20.84 -14.03 -7.76
N VAL A 18 22.15 -13.96 -7.91
CA VAL A 18 23.07 -15.01 -7.42
C VAL A 18 23.84 -14.44 -6.24
N LEU A 19 23.67 -15.05 -5.08
CA LEU A 19 24.42 -14.69 -3.89
C LEU A 19 25.72 -15.50 -3.83
N ARG A 20 26.83 -14.81 -3.68
CA ARG A 20 28.16 -15.40 -3.56
C ARG A 20 28.80 -15.02 -2.24
N ASP A 21 29.80 -15.77 -1.80
CA ASP A 21 30.63 -15.37 -0.68
C ASP A 21 31.45 -14.12 -1.01
N ILE A 22 31.99 -13.45 0.00
CA ILE A 22 32.76 -12.21 -0.15
C ILE A 22 33.96 -12.35 -1.07
N SER A 23 34.53 -13.54 -1.19
CA SER A 23 35.63 -13.85 -2.10
C SER A 23 35.17 -14.17 -3.52
N ALA A 24 33.88 -14.20 -3.76
CA ALA A 24 33.22 -14.58 -5.02
C ALA A 24 33.60 -15.97 -5.54
N ARG A 25 34.14 -16.86 -4.68
CA ARG A 25 34.56 -18.22 -5.05
C ARG A 25 33.44 -19.23 -4.97
N VAL A 26 32.50 -19.04 -4.01
CA VAL A 26 31.43 -19.99 -3.76
C VAL A 26 30.06 -19.31 -3.99
N THR A 27 29.19 -19.98 -4.74
CA THR A 27 27.80 -19.60 -4.85
C THR A 27 27.04 -20.11 -3.64
N LEU A 28 26.47 -19.18 -2.86
CA LEU A 28 25.74 -19.51 -1.63
C LEU A 28 24.27 -19.85 -1.91
N ALA A 29 23.63 -19.09 -2.79
CA ALA A 29 22.22 -19.28 -3.13
C ALA A 29 21.83 -18.55 -4.43
N GLY A 30 20.73 -19.00 -5.04
CA GLY A 30 19.92 -18.19 -5.94
C GLY A 30 18.85 -17.46 -5.13
N ALA A 31 18.49 -16.25 -5.55
CA ALA A 31 17.44 -15.47 -4.95
C ALA A 31 16.58 -14.80 -6.02
N ARG A 32 15.34 -14.43 -5.64
CA ARG A 32 14.44 -13.64 -6.47
C ARG A 32 13.96 -12.44 -5.66
N VAL A 33 13.92 -11.28 -6.28
CA VAL A 33 13.37 -10.06 -5.69
C VAL A 33 11.85 -10.23 -5.54
N VAL A 34 11.32 -10.05 -4.36
CA VAL A 34 9.88 -10.12 -4.07
C VAL A 34 9.29 -8.73 -3.95
N THR A 35 10.00 -7.80 -3.34
CA THR A 35 9.61 -6.39 -3.22
C THR A 35 10.84 -5.52 -3.01
N LEU A 36 10.80 -4.33 -3.57
CA LEU A 36 11.90 -3.35 -3.48
C LEU A 36 11.79 -2.47 -2.23
N ASN A 37 10.59 -2.30 -1.68
CA ASN A 37 10.31 -1.37 -0.59
C ASN A 37 9.89 -2.10 0.70
N PRO A 38 10.81 -2.78 1.41
CA PRO A 38 10.47 -3.43 2.67
C PRO A 38 10.18 -2.37 3.76
N PRO A 39 9.22 -2.61 4.66
CA PRO A 39 8.89 -1.68 5.72
C PRO A 39 10.08 -1.51 6.68
N ARG A 40 10.24 -0.32 7.26
CA ARG A 40 11.32 -0.06 8.23
C ARG A 40 11.19 -0.90 9.52
N ARG A 41 9.97 -1.24 9.93
CA ARG A 41 9.67 -1.98 11.17
C ARG A 41 8.69 -3.12 10.90
N GLY A 42 8.68 -4.11 11.77
CA GLY A 42 7.71 -5.22 11.70
C GLY A 42 8.03 -6.32 10.70
N LYS A 43 9.23 -6.34 10.11
CA LYS A 43 9.68 -7.32 9.09
C LYS A 43 9.64 -8.79 9.56
N ARG A 44 9.61 -9.04 10.86
CA ARG A 44 9.55 -10.40 11.46
C ARG A 44 8.16 -10.79 11.94
N LYS A 45 7.17 -9.90 11.81
CA LYS A 45 5.79 -10.23 12.18
C LYS A 45 5.23 -11.29 11.24
N ALA A 46 4.44 -12.20 11.78
CA ALA A 46 3.85 -13.31 11.02
C ALA A 46 3.01 -12.79 9.83
N GLU A 47 2.22 -11.73 10.04
CA GLU A 47 1.39 -11.09 9.03
C GLU A 47 2.22 -10.56 7.84
N TYR A 48 3.39 -9.96 8.12
CA TYR A 48 4.28 -9.49 7.05
C TYR A 48 4.91 -10.65 6.29
N LEU A 49 5.31 -11.72 6.97
CA LEU A 49 5.87 -12.89 6.31
C LEU A 49 4.82 -13.61 5.46
N GLN A 50 3.58 -13.72 5.93
CA GLN A 50 2.46 -14.26 5.15
C GLN A 50 2.20 -13.43 3.90
N TRP A 51 2.17 -12.10 4.03
CA TRP A 51 2.04 -11.20 2.89
C TRP A 51 3.19 -11.35 1.89
N LEU A 52 4.45 -11.45 2.36
CA LEU A 52 5.60 -11.70 1.48
C LEU A 52 5.48 -13.04 0.73
N HIS A 53 5.00 -14.09 1.41
CA HIS A 53 4.77 -15.39 0.78
C HIS A 53 3.68 -15.29 -0.30
N ALA A 54 2.57 -14.61 0.00
CA ALA A 54 1.50 -14.40 -0.98
C ALA A 54 2.00 -13.60 -2.19
N LEU A 55 2.77 -12.54 -1.97
CA LEU A 55 3.36 -11.74 -3.03
C LEU A 55 4.35 -12.55 -3.88
N ALA A 56 5.19 -13.36 -3.23
CA ALA A 56 6.13 -14.25 -3.93
C ALA A 56 5.43 -15.34 -4.76
N ALA A 57 4.21 -15.74 -4.38
CA ALA A 57 3.39 -16.73 -5.06
C ALA A 57 2.45 -16.12 -6.11
N ALA A 58 2.36 -14.79 -6.21
CA ALA A 58 1.50 -14.13 -7.18
C ALA A 58 1.86 -14.57 -8.61
N ALA A 59 0.87 -15.08 -9.35
CA ALA A 59 1.05 -15.63 -10.67
C ALA A 59 1.23 -14.55 -11.75
N ASP A 60 0.62 -13.38 -11.52
CA ASP A 60 0.62 -12.24 -12.45
C ASP A 60 0.59 -10.90 -11.71
N ASP A 61 0.59 -9.80 -12.48
CA ASP A 61 0.60 -8.46 -11.94
C ASP A 61 -0.73 -8.07 -11.28
N ALA A 62 -1.85 -8.64 -11.71
CA ALA A 62 -3.15 -8.41 -11.11
C ALA A 62 -3.20 -9.00 -9.69
N GLN A 63 -2.74 -10.23 -9.52
CA GLN A 63 -2.67 -10.88 -8.22
C GLN A 63 -1.66 -10.20 -7.29
N ALA A 64 -0.54 -9.71 -7.84
CA ALA A 64 0.43 -8.92 -7.08
C ALA A 64 -0.18 -7.61 -6.59
N LEU A 65 -0.88 -6.86 -7.45
CA LEU A 65 -1.57 -5.62 -7.10
C LEU A 65 -2.62 -5.85 -6.00
N GLU A 66 -3.46 -6.88 -6.15
CA GLU A 66 -4.45 -7.26 -5.14
C GLU A 66 -3.79 -7.60 -3.80
N THR A 67 -2.66 -8.32 -3.82
CA THR A 67 -1.91 -8.68 -2.62
C THR A 67 -1.38 -7.44 -1.90
N HIS A 68 -0.91 -6.42 -2.63
CA HIS A 68 -0.52 -5.14 -2.07
C HIS A 68 -1.74 -4.41 -1.47
N LEU A 69 -2.85 -4.32 -2.22
CA LEU A 69 -4.08 -3.63 -1.83
C LEU A 69 -4.83 -4.24 -0.65
N GLN A 70 -4.58 -5.51 -0.33
CA GLN A 70 -5.11 -6.13 0.91
C GLN A 70 -4.49 -5.53 2.16
N ARG A 71 -3.28 -5.00 2.04
CA ARG A 71 -2.50 -4.48 3.15
C ARG A 71 -2.54 -2.96 3.24
N ASP A 72 -2.13 -2.27 2.18
CA ASP A 72 -1.92 -0.83 2.16
C ASP A 72 -2.41 -0.22 0.84
N ALA A 73 -2.59 1.10 0.80
CA ALA A 73 -2.76 1.82 -0.46
C ALA A 73 -1.50 1.66 -1.33
N VAL A 74 -1.69 1.60 -2.64
CA VAL A 74 -0.61 1.34 -3.60
C VAL A 74 -0.32 2.59 -4.43
N ARG A 75 0.95 2.95 -4.52
CA ARG A 75 1.43 3.94 -5.47
C ARG A 75 1.66 3.29 -6.82
N LEU A 76 0.81 3.66 -7.78
CA LEU A 76 0.77 3.06 -9.11
C LEU A 76 2.03 3.32 -9.93
N ASP A 77 2.67 4.47 -9.77
CA ASP A 77 3.94 4.80 -10.42
C ASP A 77 5.09 3.89 -9.92
N GLU A 78 5.18 3.69 -8.60
CA GLU A 78 6.17 2.80 -7.99
C GLU A 78 5.88 1.33 -8.35
N PHE A 79 4.61 0.92 -8.32
CA PHE A 79 4.19 -0.43 -8.70
C PHE A 79 4.49 -0.72 -10.18
N ALA A 80 4.14 0.21 -11.08
CA ALA A 80 4.40 0.07 -12.51
C ALA A 80 5.90 -0.03 -12.78
N TRP A 81 6.70 0.80 -12.12
CA TRP A 81 8.15 0.76 -12.26
C TRP A 81 8.73 -0.56 -11.75
N ALA A 82 8.35 -0.99 -10.55
CA ALA A 82 8.83 -2.24 -9.95
C ALA A 82 8.46 -3.47 -10.78
N ARG A 83 7.30 -3.46 -11.43
CA ARG A 83 6.79 -4.56 -12.26
C ARG A 83 7.08 -4.39 -13.76
N GLN A 84 7.79 -3.32 -14.15
CA GLN A 84 8.13 -3.01 -15.55
C GLN A 84 6.89 -2.90 -16.45
N LEU A 85 5.80 -2.33 -15.91
CA LEU A 85 4.54 -2.14 -16.64
C LEU A 85 4.58 -0.86 -17.47
N ASN A 86 4.08 -0.96 -18.68
CA ASN A 86 3.76 0.22 -19.48
C ASN A 86 2.37 0.79 -19.09
N GLU A 87 2.04 1.96 -19.63
CA GLU A 87 0.76 2.64 -19.34
C GLU A 87 -0.47 1.78 -19.64
N ASN A 88 -0.47 1.02 -20.75
CA ASN A 88 -1.59 0.16 -21.11
C ASN A 88 -1.75 -1.01 -20.14
N GLY A 89 -0.65 -1.62 -19.71
CA GLY A 89 -0.65 -2.69 -18.71
C GLY A 89 -1.20 -2.19 -17.37
N LEU A 90 -0.72 -1.04 -16.91
CA LEU A 90 -1.20 -0.41 -15.67
C LEU A 90 -2.69 -0.04 -15.77
N ALA A 91 -3.11 0.58 -16.87
CA ALA A 91 -4.51 0.95 -17.09
C ALA A 91 -5.44 -0.28 -17.13
N ALA A 92 -4.97 -1.41 -17.65
CA ALA A 92 -5.73 -2.66 -17.65
C ALA A 92 -5.97 -3.19 -16.23
N LEU A 93 -4.96 -3.10 -15.35
CA LEU A 93 -5.03 -3.55 -13.96
C LEU A 93 -5.95 -2.68 -13.09
N THR A 94 -6.00 -1.37 -13.37
CA THR A 94 -6.75 -0.39 -12.57
C THR A 94 -8.19 -0.15 -13.03
N ARG A 95 -8.64 -0.80 -14.10
CA ARG A 95 -10.02 -0.67 -14.63
C ARG A 95 -11.12 -1.22 -13.72
N ASN A 96 -10.78 -1.81 -12.59
CA ASN A 96 -11.77 -2.33 -11.66
C ASN A 96 -12.60 -1.19 -11.05
N ALA A 97 -13.92 -1.24 -11.24
CA ALA A 97 -14.86 -0.18 -10.89
C ALA A 97 -15.01 0.07 -9.37
N GLY A 98 -14.37 -0.71 -8.54
CA GLY A 98 -14.46 -0.55 -7.08
C GLY A 98 -13.29 0.17 -6.43
N TYR A 99 -12.22 0.45 -7.15
CA TYR A 99 -11.06 1.13 -6.59
C TYR A 99 -11.29 2.63 -6.43
N LEU A 100 -10.79 3.18 -5.33
CA LEU A 100 -10.68 4.62 -5.15
C LEU A 100 -9.28 5.07 -5.56
N GLN A 101 -9.20 6.03 -6.48
CA GLN A 101 -7.94 6.53 -6.98
C GLN A 101 -7.84 8.05 -6.81
N ALA A 102 -6.71 8.51 -6.27
CA ALA A 102 -6.35 9.92 -6.18
C ALA A 102 -4.91 10.09 -6.72
N GLY A 103 -4.79 10.68 -7.89
CA GLY A 103 -3.50 10.76 -8.61
C GLY A 103 -2.96 9.35 -8.90
N TYR A 104 -1.76 9.08 -8.41
CA TYR A 104 -1.13 7.76 -8.51
C TYR A 104 -1.47 6.81 -7.35
N ASN A 105 -2.20 7.27 -6.34
CA ASN A 105 -2.52 6.44 -5.19
C ASN A 105 -3.83 5.67 -5.42
N LEU A 106 -3.80 4.37 -5.17
CA LEU A 106 -4.91 3.43 -5.34
C LEU A 106 -5.29 2.80 -4.01
N LEU A 107 -6.59 2.70 -3.76
CA LEU A 107 -7.16 2.12 -2.55
C LEU A 107 -8.21 1.07 -2.92
N SER A 108 -8.14 -0.12 -2.32
CA SER A 108 -9.15 -1.15 -2.52
C SER A 108 -10.44 -0.83 -1.74
N PRO A 109 -11.60 -1.37 -2.19
CA PRO A 109 -12.88 -1.21 -1.46
C PRO A 109 -12.80 -1.72 -0.02
N ALA A 110 -12.10 -2.83 0.20
CA ALA A 110 -11.94 -3.40 1.53
C ALA A 110 -11.13 -2.50 2.47
N LEU A 111 -10.06 -1.89 1.95
CA LEU A 111 -9.25 -0.96 2.72
C LEU A 111 -9.98 0.38 2.93
N ALA A 112 -10.73 0.84 1.92
CA ALA A 112 -11.59 2.02 2.03
C ALA A 112 -12.64 1.84 3.14
N ALA A 113 -13.31 0.69 3.22
CA ALA A 113 -14.25 0.39 4.28
C ALA A 113 -13.61 0.41 5.68
N ARG A 114 -12.38 -0.12 5.81
CA ARG A 114 -11.62 -0.03 7.07
C ARG A 114 -11.27 1.41 7.44
N TRP A 115 -10.92 2.25 6.47
CA TRP A 115 -10.64 3.66 6.71
C TRP A 115 -11.91 4.43 7.07
N GLN A 116 -13.05 4.13 6.42
CA GLN A 116 -14.37 4.69 6.79
C GLN A 116 -14.71 4.41 8.25
N THR A 117 -14.53 3.17 8.71
CA THR A 117 -14.75 2.81 10.12
C THR A 117 -13.89 3.67 11.05
N LYS A 118 -12.59 3.81 10.76
CA LYS A 118 -11.69 4.65 11.57
C LYS A 118 -12.11 6.12 11.59
N LEU A 119 -12.58 6.65 10.45
CA LEU A 119 -13.08 8.02 10.35
C LEU A 119 -14.35 8.22 11.19
N LEU A 120 -15.29 7.28 11.13
CA LEU A 120 -16.53 7.32 11.94
C LEU A 120 -16.23 7.20 13.44
N ASP A 121 -15.34 6.29 13.83
CA ASP A 121 -14.92 6.15 15.24
C ASP A 121 -14.24 7.42 15.76
N ALA A 122 -13.44 8.07 14.93
CA ALA A 122 -12.79 9.33 15.30
C ALA A 122 -13.80 10.48 15.43
N LEU A 123 -14.77 10.52 14.53
CA LEU A 123 -15.85 11.51 14.55
C LEU A 123 -16.74 11.33 15.79
N ALA A 124 -17.11 10.09 16.10
CA ALA A 124 -17.90 9.78 17.30
C ALA A 124 -17.18 10.23 18.58
N ARG A 125 -15.90 9.87 18.71
CA ARG A 125 -15.07 10.32 19.87
C ARG A 125 -14.96 11.85 19.96
N TYR A 126 -14.86 12.51 18.80
CA TYR A 126 -14.82 13.97 18.78
C TYR A 126 -16.10 14.59 19.31
N HIS A 127 -17.27 14.10 18.88
CA HIS A 127 -18.59 14.60 19.34
C HIS A 127 -18.82 14.33 20.84
N ASP A 128 -18.35 13.19 21.35
CA ASP A 128 -18.45 12.89 22.79
C ASP A 128 -17.65 13.90 23.65
N GLN A 129 -16.51 14.37 23.13
CA GLN A 129 -15.63 15.31 23.83
C GLN A 129 -16.03 16.78 23.61
N HIS A 130 -16.74 17.09 22.52
CA HIS A 130 -17.02 18.45 22.05
C HIS A 130 -18.50 18.57 21.68
N ARG A 131 -19.39 18.35 22.67
CA ARG A 131 -20.84 18.26 22.47
C ARG A 131 -21.50 19.52 21.90
N ASP A 132 -20.90 20.66 22.17
CA ASP A 132 -21.41 21.98 21.78
C ASP A 132 -20.73 22.53 20.50
N GLU A 133 -19.85 21.76 19.89
CA GLU A 133 -19.14 22.16 18.67
C GLU A 133 -19.70 21.47 17.44
N PRO A 134 -19.75 22.14 16.28
CA PRO A 134 -19.89 21.44 15.01
C PRO A 134 -18.74 20.46 14.81
N GLY A 135 -18.93 19.42 14.05
CA GLY A 135 -17.91 18.41 13.80
C GLY A 135 -16.57 18.99 13.30
N PRO A 136 -15.48 18.24 13.39
CA PRO A 136 -14.18 18.70 12.96
C PRO A 136 -14.17 18.92 11.44
N GLY A 137 -13.44 19.95 10.97
CA GLY A 137 -13.19 20.10 9.54
C GLY A 137 -12.45 18.89 8.96
N ARG A 138 -12.60 18.64 7.67
CA ARG A 138 -12.05 17.45 6.97
C ARG A 138 -10.56 17.21 7.22
N GLU A 139 -9.75 18.24 7.21
CA GLU A 139 -8.29 18.15 7.47
C GLU A 139 -7.99 17.73 8.92
N ARG A 140 -8.79 18.23 9.88
CA ARG A 140 -8.65 17.84 11.27
C ARG A 140 -9.07 16.40 11.47
N LEU A 141 -10.18 15.98 10.86
CA LEU A 141 -10.68 14.59 10.92
C LEU A 141 -9.63 13.62 10.34
N ARG A 142 -9.07 13.93 9.17
CA ARG A 142 -7.97 13.15 8.58
C ARG A 142 -6.82 12.95 9.56
N ARG A 143 -6.30 14.06 10.13
CA ARG A 143 -5.16 14.00 11.05
C ARG A 143 -5.42 13.22 12.33
N ILE A 144 -6.68 13.21 12.80
CA ILE A 144 -7.07 12.47 14.00
C ILE A 144 -7.23 10.98 13.68
N ALA A 145 -7.88 10.64 12.56
CA ALA A 145 -8.27 9.27 12.24
C ALA A 145 -7.17 8.50 11.50
N LEU A 146 -6.50 9.14 10.55
CA LEU A 146 -5.61 8.52 9.56
C LEU A 146 -4.36 9.38 9.31
N PRO A 147 -3.56 9.69 10.34
CA PRO A 147 -2.45 10.65 10.24
C PRO A 147 -1.31 10.19 9.32
N MET A 148 -1.17 8.87 9.12
CA MET A 148 -0.07 8.27 8.36
C MET A 148 -0.46 7.88 6.93
N GLU A 149 -1.75 8.01 6.60
CA GLU A 149 -2.28 7.61 5.30
C GLU A 149 -2.19 8.78 4.30
N ASP A 150 -2.25 8.43 3.00
CA ASP A 150 -2.18 9.42 1.93
C ASP A 150 -3.32 10.44 2.04
N GLU A 151 -2.94 11.71 2.04
CA GLU A 151 -3.87 12.83 2.25
C GLU A 151 -4.94 12.91 1.18
N ALA A 152 -4.56 12.78 -0.09
CA ALA A 152 -5.48 12.92 -1.20
C ALA A 152 -6.53 11.79 -1.21
N LEU A 153 -6.11 10.55 -0.92
CA LEU A 153 -7.04 9.41 -0.78
C LEU A 153 -8.00 9.60 0.39
N VAL A 154 -7.50 10.03 1.56
CA VAL A 154 -8.35 10.21 2.74
C VAL A 154 -9.35 11.34 2.52
N LEU A 155 -8.93 12.46 1.94
CA LEU A 155 -9.84 13.57 1.64
C LEU A 155 -10.89 13.18 0.60
N LEU A 156 -10.51 12.44 -0.44
CA LEU A 156 -11.44 11.92 -1.43
C LEU A 156 -12.47 10.97 -0.79
N LEU A 157 -12.03 10.11 0.13
CA LEU A 157 -12.92 9.20 0.87
C LEU A 157 -13.90 9.98 1.75
N ILE A 158 -13.45 11.01 2.46
CA ILE A 158 -14.31 11.89 3.26
C ILE A 158 -15.37 12.57 2.39
N GLU A 159 -14.99 13.07 1.21
CA GLU A 159 -15.94 13.69 0.27
C GLU A 159 -16.98 12.67 -0.24
N GLN A 160 -16.59 11.42 -0.50
CA GLN A 160 -17.54 10.36 -0.86
C GLN A 160 -18.51 10.05 0.30
N MET A 161 -18.02 9.98 1.55
CA MET A 161 -18.85 9.75 2.73
C MET A 161 -19.86 10.89 2.93
N ARG A 162 -19.46 12.14 2.67
CA ARG A 162 -20.36 13.29 2.70
C ARG A 162 -21.41 13.23 1.59
N ALA A 163 -20.99 12.92 0.39
CA ALA A 163 -21.91 12.82 -0.77
C ALA A 163 -22.95 11.71 -0.60
N SER A 164 -22.59 10.63 0.10
CA SER A 164 -23.51 9.52 0.43
C SER A 164 -24.35 9.77 1.67
N GLY A 165 -24.15 10.87 2.38
CA GLY A 165 -24.85 11.17 3.64
C GLY A 165 -24.42 10.29 4.82
N THR A 166 -23.24 9.69 4.75
CA THR A 166 -22.69 8.87 5.84
C THR A 166 -22.14 9.76 6.98
N ILE A 167 -21.67 10.96 6.65
CA ILE A 167 -21.19 12.01 7.59
C ILE A 167 -21.64 13.38 7.13
#